data_12bd17a85478e21f631b66717ac3ba8d
#
_entry.id   12bd17a85478e21f631b66717ac3ba8d
#
_cell.length_a   1.000
_cell.length_b   1.000
_cell.length_c   1.000
_cell.angle_alpha   90.00
_cell.angle_beta   90.00
_cell.angle_gamma   90.00
#
_symmetry.space_group_name_H-M   'P 1'
#
loop_
_entity.id
_entity.type
_entity.pdbx_description
1 polymer ?
#
loop_
_entity_poly.entity_id
_entity_poly.type
_entity_poly.pdbx_seq_one_letter_code
_entity_poly.pdbx_strand_id
1 'polypeptide(L)'
;MKVVIVTSVASLLDASIQFQKTACRHHCNYLSMQVVKEIEEFGTINEKKLEFDTWKDVIQNDEIDAIVFYXVKQISISTGVLYESMMRNRTKPISMYFVRDCLAFDGNPPSFRMTSCNINAYNRNKIKDLIILMNMKTCNKKIIGEFIIDNFGSVDALLSIINSNVTWVTSVINNSNGRGINIRVSNNKMLTITSFRRFVNKLKMYKTTKCASQLDNLCTKMNKMGI
;
A
#
# COMPACT_ATOMS: atom_id res chain seq x y z
N MET A 1 -14.47 -3.12 15.40
CA MET A 1 -14.93 -2.51 14.14
C MET A 1 -14.66 -3.49 13.01
N LYS A 2 -15.72 -3.90 12.28
CA LYS A 2 -15.60 -4.81 11.12
C LYS A 2 -15.39 -3.98 9.86
N VAL A 3 -14.36 -4.31 9.09
CA VAL A 3 -14.00 -3.48 7.93
C VAL A 3 -13.78 -4.31 6.67
N VAL A 4 -13.94 -3.65 5.53
CA VAL A 4 -13.63 -4.22 4.22
C VAL A 4 -12.46 -3.42 3.64
N ILE A 5 -11.42 -4.11 3.18
CA ILE A 5 -10.30 -3.46 2.46
C ILE A 5 -10.65 -3.45 0.97
N VAL A 6 -10.50 -2.29 0.34
CA VAL A 6 -10.67 -2.13 -1.10
C VAL A 6 -9.35 -1.63 -1.70
N THR A 7 -8.83 -2.40 -2.64
CA THR A 7 -7.63 -2.03 -3.40
C THR A 7 -8.00 -1.87 -4.86
N SER A 8 -7.36 -0.92 -5.54
CA SER A 8 -7.65 -0.74 -6.97
C SER A 8 -6.41 -0.24 -7.71
N VAL A 9 -6.32 -0.65 -8.97
CA VAL A 9 -5.27 -0.22 -9.90
C VAL A 9 -5.94 0.30 -11.16
N ALA A 10 -5.74 1.58 -11.44
CA ALA A 10 -6.26 2.23 -12.64
C ALA A 10 -5.16 2.46 -13.68
N SER A 11 -3.89 2.41 -13.28
CA SER A 11 -2.76 2.61 -14.19
C SER A 11 -1.56 1.79 -13.73
N LEU A 12 -0.59 1.63 -14.62
CA LEU A 12 0.66 0.93 -14.32
C LEU A 12 1.56 1.72 -13.36
N LEU A 13 1.24 2.99 -13.11
CA LEU A 13 1.98 3.83 -12.17
C LEU A 13 1.46 3.70 -10.74
N ASP A 14 0.33 3.04 -10.55
CA ASP A 14 -0.24 2.86 -9.22
C ASP A 14 0.57 1.82 -8.43
N ALA A 15 0.55 1.93 -7.13
CA ALA A 15 1.10 0.89 -6.26
C ALA A 15 0.39 -0.44 -6.53
N SER A 16 1.14 -1.52 -6.53
CA SER A 16 0.57 -2.85 -6.81
C SER A 16 -0.54 -3.19 -5.79
N ILE A 17 -1.47 -4.03 -6.21
CA ILE A 17 -2.56 -4.51 -5.34
C ILE A 17 -1.97 -5.13 -4.06
N GLN A 18 -0.91 -5.94 -4.21
CA GLN A 18 -0.29 -6.59 -3.05
C GLN A 18 0.28 -5.56 -2.06
N PHE A 19 0.93 -4.51 -2.57
CA PHE A 19 1.43 -3.45 -1.71
C PHE A 19 0.29 -2.72 -1.00
N GLN A 20 -0.77 -2.36 -1.74
CA GLN A 20 -1.93 -1.68 -1.17
C GLN A 20 -2.57 -2.52 -0.05
N LYS A 21 -2.77 -3.82 -0.30
CA LYS A 21 -3.32 -4.74 0.71
C LYS A 21 -2.45 -4.77 1.97
N THR A 22 -1.14 -4.90 1.79
CA THR A 22 -0.21 -4.97 2.92
C THR A 22 -0.29 -3.71 3.77
N ALA A 23 -0.32 -2.53 3.13
CA ALA A 23 -0.43 -1.25 3.83
C ALA A 23 -1.77 -1.13 4.55
N CYS A 24 -2.87 -1.51 3.89
CA CYS A 24 -4.20 -1.44 4.49
C CYS A 24 -4.35 -2.42 5.67
N ARG A 25 -3.85 -3.65 5.53
CA ARG A 25 -3.85 -4.64 6.62
C ARG A 25 -3.05 -4.13 7.83
N HIS A 26 -1.87 -3.53 7.56
CA HIS A 26 -1.06 -2.95 8.64
C HIS A 26 -1.82 -1.87 9.39
N HIS A 27 -2.51 -0.99 8.65
CA HIS A 27 -3.34 0.07 9.23
C HIS A 27 -4.48 -0.53 10.07
N CYS A 28 -5.17 -1.54 9.54
CA CYS A 28 -6.26 -2.21 10.24
C CYS A 28 -5.76 -2.85 11.55
N ASN A 29 -4.63 -3.54 11.50
CA ASN A 29 -4.02 -4.16 12.67
C ASN A 29 -3.65 -3.11 13.73
N TYR A 30 -3.07 -1.99 13.28
CA TYR A 30 -2.68 -0.90 14.19
C TYR A 30 -3.90 -0.32 14.92
N LEU A 31 -5.04 -0.23 14.24
CA LEU A 31 -6.29 0.31 14.82
C LEU A 31 -7.20 -0.78 15.40
N SER A 32 -6.71 -2.03 15.50
CA SER A 32 -7.47 -3.18 16.02
C SER A 32 -8.80 -3.38 15.28
N MET A 33 -8.78 -3.17 13.96
CA MET A 33 -9.94 -3.42 13.09
C MET A 33 -9.94 -4.88 12.63
N GLN A 34 -11.11 -5.49 12.55
CA GLN A 34 -11.30 -6.84 12.04
C GLN A 34 -11.61 -6.79 10.54
N VAL A 35 -10.67 -7.24 9.73
CA VAL A 35 -10.87 -7.30 8.26
C VAL A 35 -11.76 -8.52 7.97
N VAL A 36 -12.95 -8.29 7.41
CA VAL A 36 -13.90 -9.36 7.10
C VAL A 36 -13.95 -9.70 5.61
N LYS A 37 -13.50 -8.78 4.74
CA LYS A 37 -13.49 -9.01 3.29
C LYS A 37 -12.43 -8.12 2.64
N GLU A 38 -11.90 -8.58 1.52
CA GLU A 38 -11.01 -7.79 0.67
C GLU A 38 -11.56 -7.78 -0.75
N ILE A 39 -11.63 -6.61 -1.35
CA ILE A 39 -12.10 -6.41 -2.73
C ILE A 39 -10.94 -5.87 -3.55
N GLU A 40 -10.70 -6.50 -4.71
CA GLU A 40 -9.74 -6.01 -5.70
C GLU A 40 -10.51 -5.44 -6.88
N GLU A 41 -10.22 -4.19 -7.20
CA GLU A 41 -10.88 -3.48 -8.28
C GLU A 41 -9.88 -3.09 -9.37
N PHE A 42 -10.38 -2.95 -10.57
CA PHE A 42 -9.62 -2.42 -11.71
C PHE A 42 -10.31 -1.15 -12.17
N GLY A 43 -9.50 -0.11 -12.37
CA GLY A 43 -10.03 1.22 -12.61
C GLY A 43 -10.46 1.90 -11.31
N THR A 44 -10.91 3.13 -11.43
CA THR A 44 -11.34 3.93 -10.27
C THR A 44 -12.74 3.50 -9.81
N ILE A 45 -13.00 3.80 -8.56
CA ILE A 45 -14.26 3.44 -7.91
C ILE A 45 -15.25 4.58 -8.10
N ASN A 46 -16.44 4.27 -8.58
CA ASN A 46 -17.51 5.21 -8.84
C ASN A 46 -18.87 4.60 -8.49
N GLU A 47 -19.93 5.35 -8.70
CA GLU A 47 -21.29 4.91 -8.35
C GLU A 47 -21.72 3.65 -9.09
N LYS A 48 -21.32 3.48 -10.35
CA LYS A 48 -21.69 2.30 -11.14
C LYS A 48 -21.14 1.01 -10.52
N LYS A 49 -19.95 1.07 -9.96
CA LYS A 49 -19.34 -0.11 -9.30
C LYS A 49 -20.14 -0.54 -8.07
N LEU A 50 -20.78 0.40 -7.38
CA LEU A 50 -21.62 0.09 -6.23
C LEU A 50 -22.83 -0.78 -6.59
N GLU A 51 -23.19 -0.83 -7.87
CA GLU A 51 -24.29 -1.66 -8.36
C GLU A 51 -23.92 -3.14 -8.56
N PHE A 52 -22.62 -3.46 -8.53
CA PHE A 52 -22.15 -4.84 -8.65
C PHE A 52 -22.38 -5.61 -7.35
N ASP A 53 -22.68 -6.90 -7.46
CA ASP A 53 -23.02 -7.75 -6.32
C ASP A 53 -21.98 -7.71 -5.21
N THR A 54 -20.70 -7.69 -5.59
CA THR A 54 -19.58 -7.61 -4.62
C THR A 54 -19.71 -6.40 -3.70
N TRP A 55 -20.13 -5.26 -4.26
CA TRP A 55 -20.31 -4.02 -3.51
C TRP A 55 -21.64 -3.98 -2.77
N LYS A 56 -22.71 -4.50 -3.41
CA LYS A 56 -24.03 -4.55 -2.77
C LYS A 56 -23.97 -5.34 -1.47
N ASP A 57 -23.26 -6.49 -1.47
CA ASP A 57 -23.08 -7.32 -0.28
C ASP A 57 -22.41 -6.54 0.86
N VAL A 58 -21.46 -5.68 0.53
CA VAL A 58 -20.76 -4.85 1.51
C VAL A 58 -21.64 -3.70 2.01
N ILE A 59 -22.28 -3.00 1.06
CA ILE A 59 -23.07 -1.80 1.39
C ILE A 59 -24.31 -2.18 2.19
N GLN A 60 -24.98 -3.28 1.85
CA GLN A 60 -26.23 -3.69 2.51
C GLN A 60 -25.98 -4.38 3.86
N ASN A 61 -24.72 -4.69 4.18
CA ASN A 61 -24.40 -5.37 5.43
C ASN A 61 -24.12 -4.33 6.52
N ASP A 62 -25.09 -4.08 7.38
CA ASP A 62 -24.95 -3.12 8.50
C ASP A 62 -23.97 -3.57 9.58
N GLU A 63 -23.41 -4.80 9.48
CA GLU A 63 -22.30 -5.21 10.36
C GLU A 63 -20.95 -4.64 9.92
N ILE A 64 -20.84 -4.14 8.67
CA ILE A 64 -19.61 -3.49 8.19
C ILE A 64 -19.60 -2.05 8.70
N ASP A 65 -18.60 -1.72 9.48
CA ASP A 65 -18.48 -0.39 10.09
C ASP A 65 -17.69 0.59 9.21
N ALA A 66 -16.76 0.06 8.39
CA ALA A 66 -15.92 0.94 7.58
C ALA A 66 -15.38 0.24 6.33
N ILE A 67 -15.00 1.06 5.35
CA ILE A 67 -14.26 0.64 4.16
C ILE A 67 -12.89 1.28 4.22
N VAL A 68 -11.85 0.51 3.99
CA VAL A 68 -10.45 0.96 4.04
C VAL A 68 -9.89 0.93 2.62
N PHE A 69 -9.58 2.13 2.10
CA PHE A 69 -8.95 2.37 0.79
C PHE A 69 -7.47 2.68 0.99
N TYR A 70 -6.70 2.50 -0.03
CA TYR A 70 -5.30 2.93 -0.03
C TYR A 70 -5.16 4.43 -0.30
N UNK A 71 -5.81 5.02 -1.26
CA UNK A 71 -5.69 6.26 -1.59
C UNK A 71 -6.98 6.83 -1.84
N VAL A 72 -7.03 8.18 -1.67
CA VAL A 72 -8.24 8.91 -2.11
C VAL A 72 -8.43 8.87 -3.63
N LYS A 73 -7.35 8.89 -4.35
CA LYS A 73 -7.37 8.84 -5.82
C LYS A 73 -7.99 7.56 -6.40
N GLN A 74 -8.23 6.55 -5.57
CA GLN A 74 -8.96 5.36 -6.02
C GLN A 74 -10.42 5.67 -6.34
N ILE A 75 -10.93 6.80 -5.84
CA ILE A 75 -12.31 7.24 -6.07
C ILE A 75 -12.28 8.30 -7.17
N SER A 76 -13.07 8.09 -8.24
CA SER A 76 -13.09 9.00 -9.41
C SER A 76 -14.09 10.13 -9.29
N ILE A 77 -14.93 10.09 -8.25
CA ILE A 77 -15.94 11.11 -7.97
C ILE A 77 -15.66 11.71 -6.59
N SER A 78 -16.40 12.72 -6.20
CA SER A 78 -16.18 13.25 -4.86
C SER A 78 -16.50 12.18 -3.80
N THR A 79 -15.71 12.15 -2.74
CA THR A 79 -15.89 11.21 -1.64
C THR A 79 -17.28 11.34 -1.02
N GLY A 80 -17.81 12.58 -0.94
CA GLY A 80 -19.16 12.83 -0.45
C GLY A 80 -20.25 12.18 -1.29
N VAL A 81 -20.12 12.28 -2.62
CA VAL A 81 -21.09 11.67 -3.55
C VAL A 81 -21.05 10.14 -3.42
N LEU A 82 -19.85 9.56 -3.36
CA LEU A 82 -19.72 8.11 -3.17
C LEU A 82 -20.34 7.69 -1.84
N TYR A 83 -20.07 8.45 -0.78
CA TYR A 83 -20.60 8.20 0.55
C TYR A 83 -22.14 8.22 0.55
N GLU A 84 -22.73 9.25 -0.04
CA GLU A 84 -24.20 9.39 -0.13
C GLU A 84 -24.80 8.21 -0.88
N SER A 85 -24.15 7.78 -1.98
CA SER A 85 -24.63 6.64 -2.76
C SER A 85 -24.58 5.34 -1.94
N MET A 86 -23.55 5.17 -1.13
CA MET A 86 -23.47 4.01 -0.23
C MET A 86 -24.54 4.06 0.85
N MET A 87 -24.83 5.25 1.38
CA MET A 87 -25.79 5.41 2.47
C MET A 87 -27.26 5.24 2.07
N ARG A 88 -27.57 5.30 0.76
CA ARG A 88 -28.97 5.14 0.29
C ARG A 88 -29.63 3.86 0.77
N ASN A 89 -28.86 2.81 0.98
CA ASN A 89 -29.39 1.47 1.31
C ASN A 89 -28.87 0.97 2.67
N ARG A 90 -28.47 1.90 3.56
CA ARG A 90 -27.96 1.54 4.88
C ARG A 90 -28.75 2.23 5.99
N THR A 91 -28.81 1.53 7.12
CA THR A 91 -29.40 2.11 8.34
C THR A 91 -28.31 2.67 9.26
N LYS A 92 -27.10 2.12 9.17
CA LYS A 92 -25.95 2.57 9.96
C LYS A 92 -24.95 3.34 9.09
N PRO A 93 -24.36 4.43 9.63
CA PRO A 93 -23.30 5.11 8.91
C PRO A 93 -22.08 4.19 8.73
N ILE A 94 -21.37 4.38 7.64
CA ILE A 94 -20.12 3.66 7.34
C ILE A 94 -19.00 4.71 7.24
N SER A 95 -17.82 4.40 7.77
CA SER A 95 -16.68 5.30 7.63
C SER A 95 -15.80 4.86 6.46
N MET A 96 -15.08 5.79 5.85
CA MET A 96 -14.08 5.46 4.84
C MET A 96 -12.71 5.91 5.33
N TYR A 97 -11.73 5.04 5.28
CA TYR A 97 -10.34 5.32 5.65
C TYR A 97 -9.46 5.30 4.41
N PHE A 98 -8.53 6.24 4.32
CA PHE A 98 -7.58 6.40 3.21
C PHE A 98 -6.18 6.36 3.80
N VAL A 99 -5.57 5.18 3.76
CA VAL A 99 -4.37 4.85 4.53
C VAL A 99 -3.18 5.73 4.14
N ARG A 100 -2.91 5.85 2.84
CA ARG A 100 -1.80 6.64 2.33
C ARG A 100 -1.94 8.13 2.68
N ASP A 101 -3.17 8.61 2.62
CA ASP A 101 -3.46 10.04 2.80
C ASP A 101 -3.64 10.43 4.26
N CYS A 102 -3.68 9.44 5.18
CA CYS A 102 -3.92 9.65 6.61
C CYS A 102 -5.23 10.37 6.87
N LEU A 103 -6.27 9.98 6.13
CA LEU A 103 -7.59 10.60 6.22
C LEU A 103 -8.65 9.55 6.52
N ALA A 104 -9.68 9.97 7.23
CA ALA A 104 -10.95 9.26 7.30
C ALA A 104 -12.07 10.21 6.89
N PHE A 105 -13.08 9.66 6.27
CA PHE A 105 -14.29 10.38 5.93
C PHE A 105 -15.42 9.77 6.75
N ASP A 106 -16.01 10.58 7.61
CA ASP A 106 -17.14 10.19 8.44
C ASP A 106 -18.38 10.95 7.97
N GLY A 107 -19.52 10.34 8.12
CA GLY A 107 -20.71 10.79 7.45
C GLY A 107 -21.61 11.80 8.16
N ASN A 108 -21.31 12.20 9.40
CA ASN A 108 -22.25 13.05 10.12
C ASN A 108 -21.56 14.12 10.97
N PRO A 109 -21.36 15.33 10.46
CA PRO A 109 -21.59 15.75 9.06
C PRO A 109 -20.54 15.15 8.12
N PRO A 110 -20.85 15.01 6.83
CA PRO A 110 -19.88 14.47 5.89
C PRO A 110 -18.62 15.34 5.84
N SER A 111 -17.52 14.80 6.34
CA SER A 111 -16.27 15.56 6.44
C SER A 111 -15.06 14.63 6.53
N PHE A 112 -13.93 15.15 6.04
CA PHE A 112 -12.64 14.50 6.25
C PHE A 112 -12.08 14.89 7.61
N ARG A 113 -11.48 13.92 8.27
CA ARG A 113 -10.65 14.17 9.46
C ARG A 113 -9.29 13.48 9.30
N MET A 114 -8.28 14.02 9.94
CA MET A 114 -6.97 13.39 9.99
C MET A 114 -7.03 12.15 10.88
N THR A 115 -6.37 11.08 10.45
CA THR A 115 -6.26 9.85 11.24
C THR A 115 -4.83 9.68 11.73
N SER A 116 -4.66 8.90 12.78
CA SER A 116 -3.35 8.41 13.16
C SER A 116 -2.83 7.52 12.05
N CYS A 117 -1.75 7.93 11.41
CA CYS A 117 -1.18 7.17 10.32
C CYS A 117 0.12 6.51 10.79
N ASN A 118 0.17 5.20 10.65
CA ASN A 118 1.33 4.44 11.05
C ASN A 118 2.18 3.98 9.85
N ILE A 119 1.96 4.58 8.69
CA ILE A 119 2.69 4.19 7.47
C ILE A 119 4.20 4.41 7.60
N ASN A 120 4.60 5.46 8.35
CA ASN A 120 6.02 5.72 8.59
C ASN A 120 6.65 4.63 9.48
N ALA A 121 5.92 4.14 10.48
CA ALA A 121 6.40 3.03 11.31
C ALA A 121 6.51 1.75 10.48
N TYR A 122 5.52 1.47 9.63
CA TYR A 122 5.57 0.34 8.69
C TYR A 122 6.79 0.45 7.77
N ASN A 123 6.98 1.61 7.12
CA ASN A 123 8.09 1.84 6.20
C ASN A 123 9.44 1.70 6.91
N ARG A 124 9.54 2.22 8.13
CA ARG A 124 10.76 2.14 8.94
C ARG A 124 11.11 0.69 9.24
N ASN A 125 10.13 -0.12 9.63
CA ASN A 125 10.35 -1.54 9.92
C ASN A 125 10.74 -2.31 8.65
N LYS A 126 10.09 -2.01 7.53
CA LYS A 126 10.40 -2.69 6.26
C LYS A 126 11.78 -2.29 5.72
N ILE A 127 12.24 -1.06 5.96
CA ILE A 127 13.62 -0.67 5.61
C ILE A 127 14.62 -1.41 6.50
N LYS A 128 14.32 -1.60 7.80
CA LYS A 128 15.16 -2.43 8.68
C LYS A 128 15.25 -3.86 8.15
N ASP A 129 14.10 -4.46 7.80
CA ASP A 129 14.03 -5.82 7.26
C ASP A 129 14.83 -5.94 5.96
N LEU A 130 14.72 -4.93 5.09
CA LEU A 130 15.49 -4.88 3.83
C LEU A 130 16.99 -4.87 4.10
N ILE A 131 17.45 -4.07 5.04
CA ILE A 131 18.89 -3.99 5.40
C ILE A 131 19.36 -5.35 5.96
N ILE A 132 18.55 -6.00 6.79
CA ILE A 132 18.85 -7.34 7.32
C ILE A 132 18.94 -8.33 6.16
N LEU A 133 17.96 -8.30 5.26
CA LEU A 133 17.94 -9.19 4.08
C LEU A 133 19.19 -9.01 3.20
N MET A 134 19.60 -7.76 2.96
CA MET A 134 20.79 -7.44 2.16
C MET A 134 22.08 -8.02 2.77
N ASN A 135 22.06 -8.31 4.07
CA ASN A 135 23.22 -8.85 4.78
C ASN A 135 23.25 -10.39 4.82
N MET A 136 22.18 -11.06 4.41
CA MET A 136 22.11 -12.53 4.47
C MET A 136 22.98 -13.17 3.37
N LYS A 137 23.64 -14.28 3.71
CA LYS A 137 24.53 -15.01 2.78
C LYS A 137 23.83 -15.49 1.51
N THR A 138 22.54 -15.86 1.65
CA THR A 138 21.75 -16.40 0.54
C THR A 138 21.08 -15.31 -0.30
N CYS A 139 21.25 -14.04 0.09
CA CYS A 139 20.56 -12.95 -0.57
C CYS A 139 21.21 -12.61 -1.92
N ASN A 140 20.38 -12.34 -2.90
CA ASN A 140 20.81 -11.83 -4.19
C ASN A 140 19.88 -10.70 -4.65
N LYS A 141 20.24 -10.07 -5.77
CA LYS A 141 19.49 -8.89 -6.26
C LYS A 141 18.05 -9.21 -6.63
N LYS A 142 17.78 -10.44 -7.08
CA LYS A 142 16.41 -10.85 -7.41
C LYS A 142 15.54 -10.89 -6.15
N ILE A 143 16.02 -11.53 -5.09
CA ILE A 143 15.32 -11.63 -3.81
C ILE A 143 15.05 -10.23 -3.24
N ILE A 144 16.05 -9.33 -3.31
CA ILE A 144 15.90 -7.95 -2.85
C ILE A 144 14.84 -7.22 -3.70
N GLY A 145 14.89 -7.38 -5.02
CA GLY A 145 13.92 -6.77 -5.92
C GLY A 145 12.49 -7.22 -5.61
N GLU A 146 12.30 -8.52 -5.39
CA GLU A 146 10.99 -9.08 -5.01
C GLU A 146 10.52 -8.51 -3.66
N PHE A 147 11.41 -8.45 -2.67
CA PHE A 147 11.08 -7.86 -1.37
C PHE A 147 10.62 -6.40 -1.53
N ILE A 148 11.32 -5.61 -2.36
CA ILE A 148 10.97 -4.20 -2.59
C ILE A 148 9.59 -4.10 -3.24
N ILE A 149 9.30 -4.91 -4.26
CA ILE A 149 7.98 -4.92 -4.92
C ILE A 149 6.89 -5.29 -3.90
N ASP A 150 7.12 -6.32 -3.10
CA ASP A 150 6.11 -6.82 -2.14
C ASP A 150 5.81 -5.82 -1.02
N ASN A 151 6.81 -5.04 -0.59
CA ASN A 151 6.67 -4.21 0.61
C ASN A 151 6.57 -2.71 0.32
N PHE A 152 7.00 -2.26 -0.85
CA PHE A 152 6.98 -0.84 -1.22
C PHE A 152 6.27 -0.59 -2.56
N GLY A 153 5.95 -1.63 -3.29
CA GLY A 153 5.25 -1.55 -4.58
C GLY A 153 6.17 -1.37 -5.77
N SER A 154 7.27 -0.64 -5.62
CA SER A 154 8.25 -0.44 -6.69
C SER A 154 9.56 0.13 -6.13
N VAL A 155 10.61 0.04 -6.93
CA VAL A 155 11.90 0.67 -6.59
C VAL A 155 11.74 2.20 -6.48
N ASP A 156 10.95 2.80 -7.37
CA ASP A 156 10.71 4.25 -7.35
C ASP A 156 9.95 4.69 -6.10
N ALA A 157 8.98 3.88 -5.65
CA ALA A 157 8.26 4.16 -4.41
C ALA A 157 9.22 4.14 -3.21
N LEU A 158 10.10 3.13 -3.14
CA LEU A 158 11.11 3.07 -2.07
C LEU A 158 12.05 4.26 -2.11
N LEU A 159 12.54 4.64 -3.31
CA LEU A 159 13.41 5.82 -3.45
C LEU A 159 12.69 7.10 -2.99
N SER A 160 11.40 7.24 -3.32
CA SER A 160 10.60 8.37 -2.87
C SER A 160 10.53 8.42 -1.33
N ILE A 161 10.30 7.26 -0.70
CA ILE A 161 10.26 7.17 0.77
C ILE A 161 11.62 7.60 1.36
N ILE A 162 12.72 7.07 0.81
CA ILE A 162 14.08 7.39 1.27
C ILE A 162 14.33 8.90 1.15
N ASN A 163 14.00 9.49 0.00
CA ASN A 163 14.27 10.89 -0.27
C ASN A 163 13.43 11.85 0.59
N SER A 164 12.19 11.46 0.87
CA SER A 164 11.29 12.28 1.70
C SER A 164 11.58 12.13 3.21
N ASN A 165 12.38 11.16 3.60
CA ASN A 165 12.56 10.79 5.01
C ASN A 165 14.02 10.55 5.38
N VAL A 166 14.92 11.37 4.83
CA VAL A 166 16.39 11.21 4.95
C VAL A 166 16.81 11.03 6.40
N THR A 167 16.25 11.83 7.30
CA THR A 167 16.66 11.85 8.72
C THR A 167 16.46 10.49 9.38
N TRP A 168 15.24 9.95 9.32
CA TRP A 168 14.99 8.67 10.02
C TRP A 168 15.57 7.48 9.25
N VAL A 169 15.68 7.55 7.91
CA VAL A 169 16.34 6.48 7.13
C VAL A 169 17.81 6.41 7.52
N THR A 170 18.47 7.56 7.63
CA THR A 170 19.87 7.62 8.08
C THR A 170 20.02 7.03 9.48
N SER A 171 19.10 7.33 10.38
CA SER A 171 19.09 6.76 11.74
C SER A 171 18.98 5.23 11.70
N VAL A 172 18.09 4.67 10.86
CA VAL A 172 17.96 3.21 10.70
C VAL A 172 19.26 2.60 10.20
N ILE A 173 19.88 3.22 9.20
CA ILE A 173 21.15 2.74 8.62
C ILE A 173 22.26 2.76 9.69
N ASN A 174 22.38 3.87 10.43
CA ASN A 174 23.42 4.02 11.47
C ASN A 174 23.22 2.99 12.60
N ASN A 175 21.98 2.75 13.00
CA ASN A 175 21.68 1.74 14.01
C ASN A 175 22.04 0.33 13.53
N SER A 176 21.87 0.06 12.23
CA SER A 176 22.26 -1.23 11.63
C SER A 176 23.78 -1.39 11.59
N ASN A 177 24.50 -0.32 11.22
CA ASN A 177 25.96 -0.31 11.21
C ASN A 177 26.53 -0.53 12.61
N GLY A 178 25.94 0.10 13.62
CA GLY A 178 26.34 -0.04 15.02
C GLY A 178 26.18 -1.45 15.57
N ARG A 179 25.33 -2.28 14.95
CA ARG A 179 25.15 -3.69 15.31
C ARG A 179 26.10 -4.63 14.55
N GLY A 180 27.07 -4.08 13.80
CA GLY A 180 28.02 -4.88 13.05
C GLY A 180 27.45 -5.56 11.82
N ILE A 181 26.37 -5.04 11.27
CA ILE A 181 25.76 -5.59 10.05
C ILE A 181 26.64 -5.16 8.86
N ASN A 182 27.34 -6.13 8.29
CA ASN A 182 28.16 -5.93 7.09
C ASN A 182 27.31 -6.22 5.85
N ILE A 183 27.19 -5.22 4.97
CA ILE A 183 26.35 -5.37 3.78
C ILE A 183 27.13 -6.08 2.68
N ARG A 184 26.87 -7.36 2.53
CA ARG A 184 27.59 -8.23 1.58
C ARG A 184 27.30 -7.92 0.12
N VAL A 185 26.09 -7.38 -0.16
CA VAL A 185 25.66 -7.16 -1.53
C VAL A 185 26.30 -5.91 -2.16
N SER A 186 26.80 -4.97 -1.36
CA SER A 186 27.34 -3.70 -1.86
C SER A 186 28.85 -3.61 -1.85
N ASN A 187 29.55 -4.61 -1.36
CA ASN A 187 31.01 -4.60 -1.16
C ASN A 187 31.51 -3.42 -0.33
N ASN A 188 30.65 -2.75 0.38
CA ASN A 188 31.00 -1.62 1.24
C ASN A 188 31.05 -2.06 2.69
N LYS A 189 32.07 -1.61 3.38
CA LYS A 189 32.28 -1.94 4.79
C LYS A 189 31.23 -1.29 5.70
N MET A 190 30.66 -0.15 5.27
CA MET A 190 29.57 0.52 5.98
C MET A 190 28.53 1.03 5.00
N LEU A 191 27.27 0.84 5.35
CA LEU A 191 26.17 1.39 4.56
C LEU A 191 26.00 2.88 4.91
N THR A 192 25.90 3.73 3.90
CA THR A 192 25.50 5.12 4.04
C THR A 192 24.22 5.35 3.27
N ILE A 193 23.52 6.45 3.54
CA ILE A 193 22.31 6.76 2.79
C ILE A 193 22.61 6.93 1.29
N THR A 194 23.76 7.48 0.94
CA THR A 194 24.18 7.65 -0.45
C THR A 194 24.40 6.29 -1.13
N SER A 195 25.13 5.38 -0.46
CA SER A 195 25.37 4.05 -1.03
C SER A 195 24.08 3.23 -1.08
N PHE A 196 23.19 3.37 -0.09
CA PHE A 196 21.89 2.71 -0.06
C PHE A 196 21.01 3.17 -1.24
N ARG A 197 20.90 4.49 -1.43
CA ARG A 197 20.16 5.05 -2.59
C ARG A 197 20.73 4.53 -3.92
N ARG A 198 22.05 4.55 -4.05
CA ARG A 198 22.75 4.10 -5.27
C ARG A 198 22.44 2.61 -5.53
N PHE A 199 22.50 1.80 -4.49
CA PHE A 199 22.18 0.37 -4.59
C PHE A 199 20.72 0.16 -5.02
N VAL A 200 19.78 0.81 -4.33
CA VAL A 200 18.34 0.69 -4.64
C VAL A 200 18.07 1.14 -6.08
N ASN A 201 18.68 2.26 -6.51
CA ASN A 201 18.49 2.77 -7.87
C ASN A 201 18.96 1.79 -8.95
N LYS A 202 20.06 1.08 -8.70
CA LYS A 202 20.56 0.05 -9.64
C LYS A 202 19.58 -1.10 -9.83
N LEU A 203 18.71 -1.35 -8.85
CA LEU A 203 17.73 -2.43 -8.94
C LEU A 203 16.62 -2.15 -9.95
N LYS A 204 16.46 -0.90 -10.42
CA LYS A 204 15.53 -0.56 -11.51
C LYS A 204 15.78 -1.37 -12.78
N MET A 205 17.04 -1.76 -12.99
CA MET A 205 17.44 -2.52 -14.16
C MET A 205 17.02 -4.00 -14.10
N TYR A 206 16.61 -4.48 -12.91
CA TYR A 206 16.22 -5.87 -12.71
C TYR A 206 14.70 -6.00 -12.81
N LYS A 207 14.22 -6.66 -13.86
CA LYS A 207 12.82 -7.06 -13.97
C LYS A 207 12.62 -8.29 -13.09
N THR A 208 11.67 -8.24 -12.20
CA THR A 208 11.33 -9.39 -11.36
C THR A 208 10.20 -10.19 -12.04
N THR A 209 10.19 -11.49 -11.82
CA THR A 209 9.15 -12.38 -12.33
C THR A 209 7.77 -11.95 -11.78
N LYS A 210 7.75 -11.50 -10.53
CA LYS A 210 6.52 -11.02 -9.87
C LYS A 210 5.95 -9.78 -10.55
N CYS A 211 6.80 -8.85 -10.96
CA CYS A 211 6.37 -7.62 -11.63
C CYS A 211 5.74 -7.95 -12.98
N ALA A 212 6.36 -8.84 -13.75
CA ALA A 212 5.82 -9.30 -15.04
C ALA A 212 4.47 -9.99 -14.86
N SER A 213 4.35 -10.87 -13.85
CA SER A 213 3.10 -11.57 -13.54
C SER A 213 1.97 -10.62 -13.16
N GLN A 214 2.26 -9.57 -12.40
CA GLN A 214 1.26 -8.55 -12.03
C GLN A 214 0.78 -7.78 -13.25
N LEU A 215 1.69 -7.43 -14.18
CA LEU A 215 1.35 -6.75 -15.42
C LEU A 215 0.46 -7.64 -16.31
N ASP A 216 0.81 -8.92 -16.45
CA ASP A 216 0.04 -9.88 -17.24
C ASP A 216 -1.36 -10.06 -16.66
N ASN A 217 -1.48 -10.17 -15.34
CA ASN A 217 -2.77 -10.28 -14.65
C ASN A 217 -3.62 -9.02 -14.85
N LEU A 218 -3.01 -7.84 -14.75
CA LEU A 218 -3.70 -6.58 -14.98
C LEU A 218 -4.22 -6.51 -16.43
N CYS A 219 -3.37 -6.79 -17.41
CA CYS A 219 -3.74 -6.78 -18.83
C CYS A 219 -4.87 -7.78 -19.11
N THR A 220 -4.79 -8.99 -18.57
CA THR A 220 -5.82 -10.03 -18.74
C THR A 220 -7.17 -9.55 -18.18
N LYS A 221 -7.15 -8.93 -16.98
CA LYS A 221 -8.38 -8.44 -16.37
C LYS A 221 -8.97 -7.24 -17.09
N MET A 222 -8.11 -6.32 -17.57
CA MET A 222 -8.55 -5.16 -18.36
C MET A 222 -9.22 -5.63 -19.66
N ASN A 223 -8.64 -6.62 -20.33
CA ASN A 223 -9.21 -7.19 -21.56
C ASN A 223 -10.58 -7.82 -21.29
N LYS A 224 -10.75 -8.52 -20.17
CA LYS A 224 -12.03 -9.13 -19.78
C LYS A 224 -13.11 -8.06 -19.49
N MET A 225 -12.69 -6.88 -19.06
CA MET A 225 -13.58 -5.76 -18.76
C MET A 225 -13.87 -4.89 -19.99
N GLY A 226 -13.25 -5.17 -21.14
CA GLY A 226 -13.42 -4.39 -22.36
C GLY A 226 -12.78 -3.02 -22.33
N ILE A 227 -11.69 -2.87 -21.56
CA ILE A 227 -10.94 -1.60 -21.43
C ILE A 227 -9.68 -1.67 -22.29
#